data_1f0e7e813a5fbda084cbff5f62afa639
#
_entry.id   1f0e7e813a5fbda084cbff5f62afa639
#
_cell.length_a   1.000
_cell.length_b   1.000
_cell.length_c   1.000
_cell.angle_alpha   90.00
_cell.angle_beta   90.00
_cell.angle_gamma   90.00
#
_symmetry.space_group_name_H-M   'P 1'
#
loop_
_entity.id
_entity.type
_entity.pdbx_description
1 polymer ?
#
loop_
_entity_poly.entity_id
_entity_poly.type
_entity_poly.pdbx_seq_one_letter_code
_entity_poly.pdbx_strand_id
1 'polypeptide(L)'
;YGNGLYITHPDGTTTVYGHLQKFSKKIANYVKEQQYAQESFNVNLFLTPDLLPVEKNEVVALSGNTGSSGGPHLHFEIRDTETEEVMDPLDYFSDRITDTRPPKIQGIQIVPIEGKGVVNGKSKKLEIKPVTAKNGKQTITGKIEAWGEIGLAVKAYDYMDNTTNIYGVREITLTADSQVIFHSDLDRYAFDETRYLNTFTDYEAWKDHRSFYMRSFIEPGNRLRFLESVNRGILRIDEPRTYHLTYTLADAFGNATRLSIWIEGKKQEIPQIDTTHTELFHWGSENRFGAKGIRLVMPKGNLYNDLYFRYSVKEDSTSLSATHILHDKPIPLHGTAQLSLFLQSGSLTKRTCLLDGRYIP
;
A
#
# COMPACT_ATOMS: atom_id res chain seq x y z
N TYR A 1 16.56 -5.43 9.24
CA TYR A 1 17.55 -4.35 9.05
C TYR A 1 19.01 -4.84 9.01
N GLY A 2 19.30 -6.14 9.25
CA GLY A 2 20.67 -6.57 9.51
C GLY A 2 21.21 -5.95 10.80
N ASN A 3 22.39 -5.32 10.76
CA ASN A 3 22.86 -4.52 11.89
C ASN A 3 22.05 -3.23 11.96
N GLY A 4 21.27 -3.07 13.02
CA GLY A 4 20.42 -1.91 13.28
C GLY A 4 20.81 -1.18 14.56
N LEU A 5 20.65 0.13 14.59
CA LEU A 5 20.89 0.98 15.74
C LEU A 5 19.70 1.93 15.91
N TYR A 6 19.20 2.02 17.14
CA TYR A 6 18.13 2.94 17.55
C TYR A 6 18.70 3.94 18.53
N ILE A 7 18.47 5.23 18.31
CA ILE A 7 18.91 6.31 19.19
C ILE A 7 17.69 7.12 19.61
N THR A 8 17.38 7.09 20.90
CA THR A 8 16.30 7.91 21.49
C THR A 8 16.82 9.29 21.80
N HIS A 9 16.07 10.32 21.42
CA HIS A 9 16.41 11.73 21.60
C HIS A 9 15.56 12.38 22.69
N PRO A 10 16.06 13.46 23.34
CA PRO A 10 15.30 14.17 24.38
C PRO A 10 14.02 14.85 23.92
N ASP A 11 13.86 15.06 22.61
CA ASP A 11 12.67 15.69 22.00
C ASP A 11 11.51 14.71 21.76
N GLY A 12 11.63 13.45 22.21
CA GLY A 12 10.62 12.42 22.04
C GLY A 12 10.67 11.68 20.71
N THR A 13 11.74 11.87 19.94
CA THR A 13 11.97 11.11 18.71
C THR A 13 12.98 9.97 18.91
N THR A 14 12.91 8.97 18.06
CA THR A 14 13.89 7.89 17.93
C THR A 14 14.35 7.79 16.49
N THR A 15 15.67 7.93 16.25
CA THR A 15 16.25 7.69 14.93
C THR A 15 16.69 6.25 14.78
N VAL A 16 16.40 5.65 13.62
CA VAL A 16 16.74 4.27 13.27
C VAL A 16 17.74 4.26 12.13
N TYR A 17 18.80 3.49 12.30
CA TYR A 17 19.85 3.30 11.31
C TYR A 17 19.96 1.82 10.98
N GLY A 18 19.72 1.43 9.73
CA GLY A 18 19.75 0.04 9.30
C GLY A 18 20.85 -0.27 8.29
N HIS A 19 21.03 -1.56 8.02
CA HIS A 19 22.00 -2.12 7.08
C HIS A 19 23.47 -1.76 7.36
N LEU A 20 23.79 -1.47 8.64
CA LEU A 20 25.09 -0.98 9.06
C LEU A 20 26.18 -2.03 8.81
N GLN A 21 27.35 -1.59 8.33
CA GLN A 21 28.52 -2.45 8.14
C GLN A 21 29.12 -2.87 9.49
N LYS A 22 29.33 -1.88 10.36
CA LYS A 22 29.86 -2.08 11.71
C LYS A 22 29.52 -0.90 12.60
N PHE A 23 29.38 -1.17 13.88
CA PHE A 23 29.21 -0.15 14.92
C PHE A 23 30.55 0.51 15.29
N SER A 24 30.50 1.68 15.96
CA SER A 24 31.65 2.29 16.61
C SER A 24 32.25 1.32 17.64
N LYS A 25 33.51 1.50 17.99
CA LYS A 25 34.22 0.60 18.93
C LYS A 25 33.49 0.45 20.27
N LYS A 26 32.95 1.55 20.81
CA LYS A 26 32.18 1.59 22.06
C LYS A 26 30.94 0.67 21.96
N ILE A 27 30.13 0.85 20.94
CA ILE A 27 28.89 0.07 20.73
C ILE A 27 29.23 -1.38 20.39
N ALA A 28 30.21 -1.61 19.51
CA ALA A 28 30.62 -2.96 19.10
C ALA A 28 31.09 -3.82 20.25
N ASN A 29 31.85 -3.25 21.20
CA ASN A 29 32.34 -3.95 22.38
C ASN A 29 31.14 -4.42 23.25
N TYR A 30 30.19 -3.51 23.50
CA TYR A 30 28.99 -3.86 24.27
C TYR A 30 28.17 -4.93 23.58
N VAL A 31 27.90 -4.80 22.28
CA VAL A 31 27.17 -5.82 21.51
C VAL A 31 27.87 -7.17 21.61
N LYS A 32 29.19 -7.21 21.47
CA LYS A 32 30.00 -8.44 21.59
C LYS A 32 29.89 -9.08 22.97
N GLU A 33 29.97 -8.29 24.05
CA GLU A 33 29.78 -8.78 25.41
C GLU A 33 28.40 -9.43 25.60
N GLN A 34 27.35 -8.78 25.08
CA GLN A 34 25.99 -9.31 25.14
C GLN A 34 25.81 -10.57 24.28
N GLN A 35 26.47 -10.66 23.13
CA GLN A 35 26.47 -11.87 22.30
C GLN A 35 27.09 -13.07 23.04
N TYR A 36 28.22 -12.85 23.74
CA TYR A 36 28.82 -13.90 24.56
C TYR A 36 27.95 -14.26 25.77
N ALA A 37 27.38 -13.27 26.46
CA ALA A 37 26.52 -13.49 27.62
C ALA A 37 25.25 -14.29 27.27
N GLN A 38 24.70 -14.08 26.07
CA GLN A 38 23.51 -14.78 25.57
C GLN A 38 23.83 -16.01 24.71
N GLU A 39 25.10 -16.33 24.53
CA GLU A 39 25.57 -17.42 23.65
C GLU A 39 24.91 -17.38 22.25
N SER A 40 24.70 -16.17 21.72
CA SER A 40 23.98 -15.94 20.46
C SER A 40 24.62 -14.82 19.65
N PHE A 41 24.83 -15.05 18.34
CA PHE A 41 25.21 -13.97 17.42
C PHE A 41 24.08 -12.99 17.13
N ASN A 42 22.82 -13.44 17.24
CA ASN A 42 21.66 -12.60 17.02
C ASN A 42 21.13 -12.11 18.37
N VAL A 43 21.30 -10.81 18.63
CA VAL A 43 20.88 -10.17 19.86
C VAL A 43 19.97 -8.99 19.57
N ASN A 44 18.96 -8.81 20.40
CA ASN A 44 18.09 -7.63 20.41
C ASN A 44 18.21 -6.99 21.80
N LEU A 45 18.80 -5.80 21.85
CA LEU A 45 19.25 -5.18 23.11
C LEU A 45 18.44 -3.91 23.36
N PHE A 46 17.76 -3.85 24.48
CA PHE A 46 17.04 -2.68 24.97
C PHE A 46 17.83 -2.07 26.13
N LEU A 47 18.40 -0.89 25.90
CA LEU A 47 19.31 -0.26 26.84
C LEU A 47 18.57 0.75 27.72
N THR A 48 19.08 0.93 28.95
CA THR A 48 18.70 2.11 29.73
C THR A 48 19.38 3.37 29.15
N PRO A 49 18.77 4.56 29.27
CA PRO A 49 19.26 5.77 28.61
C PRO A 49 20.74 6.12 28.89
N ASP A 50 21.23 5.80 30.09
CA ASP A 50 22.57 6.19 30.53
C ASP A 50 23.69 5.20 30.17
N LEU A 51 23.33 4.04 29.58
CA LEU A 51 24.31 2.96 29.41
C LEU A 51 25.28 3.22 28.25
N LEU A 52 24.78 3.71 27.12
CA LEU A 52 25.58 4.06 25.95
C LEU A 52 25.16 5.44 25.40
N PRO A 53 25.38 6.54 26.16
CA PRO A 53 25.04 7.86 25.67
C PRO A 53 25.85 8.20 24.44
N VAL A 54 25.24 8.90 23.48
CA VAL A 54 25.89 9.39 22.26
C VAL A 54 25.66 10.89 22.13
N GLU A 55 26.65 11.58 21.56
CA GLU A 55 26.63 13.03 21.40
C GLU A 55 26.33 13.43 19.95
N LYS A 56 25.86 14.65 19.76
CA LYS A 56 25.67 15.22 18.42
C LYS A 56 26.99 15.18 17.62
N ASN A 57 26.94 14.67 16.39
CA ASN A 57 28.05 14.45 15.48
C ASN A 57 29.01 13.30 15.88
N GLU A 58 28.69 12.53 16.91
CA GLU A 58 29.47 11.31 17.21
C GLU A 58 29.27 10.27 16.08
N VAL A 59 30.38 9.65 15.66
CA VAL A 59 30.33 8.54 14.69
C VAL A 59 29.90 7.27 15.42
N VAL A 60 28.66 6.86 15.25
CA VAL A 60 28.08 5.68 15.94
C VAL A 60 28.24 4.39 15.16
N ALA A 61 28.32 4.48 13.83
CA ALA A 61 28.45 3.30 12.95
C ALA A 61 28.95 3.70 11.56
N LEU A 62 29.27 2.71 10.73
CA LEU A 62 29.48 2.88 9.28
C LEU A 62 28.30 2.27 8.52
N SER A 63 27.81 3.00 7.52
CA SER A 63 26.81 2.52 6.56
C SER A 63 27.31 1.29 5.81
N GLY A 64 26.42 0.39 5.42
CA GLY A 64 26.80 -0.87 4.80
C GLY A 64 25.69 -1.51 3.94
N ASN A 65 25.62 -2.83 3.99
CA ASN A 65 24.69 -3.65 3.18
C ASN A 65 24.31 -4.94 3.92
N THR A 66 24.19 -4.92 5.25
CA THR A 66 23.83 -6.11 6.04
C THR A 66 22.31 -6.37 6.02
N GLY A 67 21.90 -7.61 6.23
CA GLY A 67 20.49 -8.00 6.22
C GLY A 67 19.88 -8.05 4.81
N SER A 68 18.56 -7.87 4.71
CA SER A 68 17.85 -7.86 3.42
C SER A 68 17.98 -6.50 2.75
N SER A 69 19.00 -6.34 1.91
CA SER A 69 19.28 -5.11 1.19
C SER A 69 19.65 -5.42 -0.27
N GLY A 70 19.17 -4.61 -1.20
CA GLY A 70 19.46 -4.73 -2.64
C GLY A 70 20.79 -4.10 -3.06
N GLY A 71 21.51 -3.43 -2.17
CA GLY A 71 22.79 -2.75 -2.42
C GLY A 71 23.19 -1.84 -1.26
N PRO A 72 24.46 -1.37 -1.21
CA PRO A 72 24.93 -0.52 -0.12
C PRO A 72 24.13 0.78 0.00
N HIS A 73 23.54 1.01 1.15
CA HIS A 73 22.84 2.26 1.51
C HIS A 73 22.68 2.37 3.02
N LEU A 74 22.33 3.55 3.49
CA LEU A 74 21.86 3.78 4.84
C LEU A 74 20.31 3.73 4.82
N HIS A 75 19.73 2.79 5.56
CA HIS A 75 18.32 2.87 5.93
C HIS A 75 18.20 3.81 7.13
N PHE A 76 17.39 4.86 6.99
CA PHE A 76 17.22 5.88 8.03
C PHE A 76 15.74 6.15 8.25
N GLU A 77 15.30 6.15 9.52
CA GLU A 77 13.95 6.51 9.92
C GLU A 77 13.99 7.49 11.09
N ILE A 78 12.95 8.30 11.20
CA ILE A 78 12.60 9.05 12.41
C ILE A 78 11.26 8.49 12.89
N ARG A 79 11.19 8.17 14.17
CA ARG A 79 9.99 7.65 14.81
C ARG A 79 9.61 8.48 16.00
N ASP A 80 8.33 8.53 16.31
CA ASP A 80 7.86 8.89 17.62
C ASP A 80 8.31 7.82 18.63
N THR A 81 8.91 8.22 19.74
CA THR A 81 9.48 7.28 20.72
C THR A 81 8.42 6.47 21.46
N GLU A 82 7.25 7.05 21.69
CA GLU A 82 6.18 6.43 22.47
C GLU A 82 5.32 5.49 21.60
N THR A 83 4.95 5.96 20.41
CA THR A 83 4.02 5.22 19.52
C THR A 83 4.74 4.33 18.50
N GLU A 84 6.04 4.53 18.29
CA GLU A 84 6.86 3.91 17.24
C GLU A 84 6.39 4.23 15.80
N GLU A 85 5.51 5.20 15.64
CA GLU A 85 5.07 5.66 14.31
C GLU A 85 6.25 6.26 13.54
N VAL A 86 6.38 5.84 12.29
CA VAL A 86 7.38 6.40 11.37
C VAL A 86 6.89 7.75 10.87
N MET A 87 7.74 8.76 10.97
CA MET A 87 7.48 10.13 10.55
C MET A 87 8.28 10.49 9.31
N ASP A 88 7.80 11.46 8.51
CA ASP A 88 8.52 11.91 7.33
C ASP A 88 9.83 12.63 7.74
N PRO A 89 11.01 12.11 7.37
CA PRO A 89 12.29 12.76 7.70
C PRO A 89 12.45 14.16 7.08
N LEU A 90 11.73 14.47 6.00
CA LEU A 90 11.82 15.78 5.33
C LEU A 90 11.31 16.91 6.22
N ASP A 91 10.38 16.64 7.12
CA ASP A 91 9.90 17.63 8.10
C ASP A 91 11.02 18.07 9.07
N TYR A 92 12.05 17.23 9.26
CA TYR A 92 13.20 17.50 10.14
C TYR A 92 14.42 18.06 9.42
N PHE A 93 14.47 17.97 8.09
CA PHE A 93 15.61 18.37 7.27
C PHE A 93 15.30 19.45 6.24
N SER A 94 14.15 20.10 6.33
CA SER A 94 13.71 21.13 5.38
C SER A 94 14.67 22.35 5.32
N ASP A 95 15.45 22.59 6.39
CA ASP A 95 16.48 23.64 6.42
C ASP A 95 17.79 23.26 5.67
N ARG A 96 17.98 22.00 5.34
CA ARG A 96 19.20 21.44 4.73
C ARG A 96 19.02 20.87 3.35
N ILE A 97 17.77 20.56 3.00
CA ILE A 97 17.40 19.99 1.71
C ILE A 97 16.56 21.02 0.98
N THR A 98 16.94 21.32 -0.26
CA THR A 98 16.16 22.21 -1.12
C THR A 98 15.52 21.39 -2.22
N ASP A 99 14.24 21.59 -2.42
CA ASP A 99 13.50 21.04 -3.54
C ASP A 99 12.56 22.07 -4.15
N THR A 100 12.57 22.15 -5.49
CA THR A 100 11.72 23.06 -6.27
C THR A 100 10.86 22.32 -7.30
N ARG A 101 10.90 20.98 -7.27
CA ARG A 101 10.28 20.14 -8.29
C ARG A 101 8.94 19.60 -7.81
N PRO A 102 7.82 20.04 -8.37
CA PRO A 102 6.52 19.54 -7.98
C PRO A 102 6.32 18.08 -8.39
N PRO A 103 5.48 17.32 -7.67
CA PRO A 103 5.07 15.98 -8.03
C PRO A 103 4.51 15.90 -9.46
N LYS A 104 4.69 14.76 -10.12
CA LYS A 104 4.27 14.54 -11.52
C LYS A 104 3.18 13.49 -11.61
N ILE A 105 2.04 13.84 -12.19
CA ILE A 105 0.96 12.89 -12.47
C ILE A 105 1.31 12.13 -13.75
N GLN A 106 1.34 10.80 -13.65
CA GLN A 106 1.61 9.91 -14.78
C GLN A 106 0.34 9.27 -15.35
N GLY A 107 -0.73 9.22 -14.57
CA GLY A 107 -2.00 8.67 -14.99
C GLY A 107 -3.10 8.89 -13.95
N ILE A 108 -4.32 8.83 -14.39
CA ILE A 108 -5.50 8.77 -13.55
C ILE A 108 -6.36 7.57 -13.94
N GLN A 109 -7.10 7.05 -13.00
CA GLN A 109 -8.17 6.10 -13.23
C GLN A 109 -9.49 6.72 -12.79
N ILE A 110 -10.55 6.48 -13.56
CA ILE A 110 -11.93 6.71 -13.15
C ILE A 110 -12.55 5.33 -13.02
N VAL A 111 -12.97 5.00 -11.81
CA VAL A 111 -13.35 3.66 -11.39
C VAL A 111 -14.85 3.63 -11.12
N PRO A 112 -15.68 3.07 -12.02
CA PRO A 112 -17.08 2.86 -11.70
C PRO A 112 -17.19 1.89 -10.53
N ILE A 113 -18.00 2.24 -9.51
CA ILE A 113 -18.32 1.32 -8.43
C ILE A 113 -19.21 0.21 -8.98
N GLU A 114 -18.79 -1.02 -8.76
CA GLU A 114 -19.43 -2.21 -9.35
C GLU A 114 -20.94 -2.26 -9.02
N GLY A 115 -21.79 -2.38 -10.04
CA GLY A 115 -23.25 -2.40 -9.93
C GLY A 115 -23.88 -1.06 -9.58
N LYS A 116 -23.11 0.02 -9.39
CA LYS A 116 -23.62 1.33 -8.98
C LYS A 116 -23.16 2.47 -9.88
N GLY A 117 -22.17 2.24 -10.73
CA GLY A 117 -21.62 3.25 -11.61
C GLY A 117 -21.22 2.73 -13.00
N VAL A 118 -21.13 3.65 -13.95
CA VAL A 118 -20.72 3.39 -15.32
C VAL A 118 -19.91 4.59 -15.85
N VAL A 119 -18.86 4.30 -16.63
CA VAL A 119 -18.01 5.31 -17.27
C VAL A 119 -17.84 4.96 -18.75
N ASN A 120 -18.19 5.89 -19.64
CA ASN A 120 -18.17 5.71 -21.09
C ASN A 120 -18.86 4.39 -21.53
N GLY A 121 -20.02 4.08 -20.95
CA GLY A 121 -20.81 2.87 -21.24
C GLY A 121 -20.21 1.56 -20.72
N LYS A 122 -19.20 1.61 -19.83
CA LYS A 122 -18.50 0.42 -19.33
C LYS A 122 -18.46 0.39 -17.80
N SER A 123 -18.52 -0.82 -17.22
CA SER A 123 -18.27 -1.07 -15.79
C SER A 123 -16.80 -1.26 -15.44
N LYS A 124 -15.90 -1.07 -16.40
CA LYS A 124 -14.45 -1.18 -16.20
C LYS A 124 -13.81 0.19 -15.96
N LYS A 125 -12.77 0.21 -15.14
CA LYS A 125 -11.96 1.41 -14.90
C LYS A 125 -11.45 2.01 -16.23
N LEU A 126 -11.52 3.34 -16.34
CA LEU A 126 -10.99 4.11 -17.46
C LEU A 126 -9.64 4.68 -17.03
N GLU A 127 -8.57 4.31 -17.73
CA GLU A 127 -7.22 4.86 -17.51
C GLU A 127 -6.93 5.96 -18.52
N ILE A 128 -6.42 7.09 -18.03
CA ILE A 128 -6.08 8.25 -18.86
C ILE A 128 -4.70 8.76 -18.46
N LYS A 129 -3.84 8.99 -19.45
CA LYS A 129 -2.54 9.64 -19.25
C LYS A 129 -2.70 11.14 -19.52
N PRO A 130 -2.30 12.02 -18.58
CA PRO A 130 -2.29 13.45 -18.83
C PRO A 130 -1.31 13.82 -19.94
N VAL A 131 -1.67 14.84 -20.74
CA VAL A 131 -0.77 15.45 -21.70
C VAL A 131 -0.07 16.61 -21.02
N THR A 132 1.26 16.62 -21.05
CA THR A 132 2.07 17.69 -20.47
C THR A 132 2.48 18.68 -21.54
N ALA A 133 2.09 19.93 -21.41
CA ALA A 133 2.48 21.03 -22.29
C ALA A 133 3.94 21.46 -22.03
N LYS A 134 4.52 22.26 -22.94
CA LYS A 134 5.91 22.75 -22.81
C LYS A 134 6.18 23.55 -21.53
N ASN A 135 5.16 24.20 -20.99
CA ASN A 135 5.23 24.97 -19.72
C ASN A 135 5.01 24.10 -18.48
N GLY A 136 5.01 22.78 -18.60
CA GLY A 136 4.80 21.82 -17.50
C GLY A 136 3.33 21.60 -17.11
N LYS A 137 2.37 22.38 -17.63
CA LYS A 137 0.96 22.21 -17.30
C LYS A 137 0.43 20.89 -17.86
N GLN A 138 -0.22 20.12 -16.99
CA GLN A 138 -0.86 18.86 -17.36
C GLN A 138 -2.35 19.04 -17.62
N THR A 139 -2.88 18.34 -18.61
CA THR A 139 -4.29 18.38 -19.01
C THR A 139 -4.77 16.98 -19.39
N ILE A 140 -6.06 16.74 -19.22
CA ILE A 140 -6.74 15.55 -19.72
C ILE A 140 -7.38 15.88 -21.06
N THR A 141 -7.23 14.98 -22.01
CA THR A 141 -7.89 15.04 -23.33
C THR A 141 -8.94 13.96 -23.45
N GLY A 142 -9.97 14.24 -24.24
CA GLY A 142 -11.08 13.32 -24.47
C GLY A 142 -12.27 13.61 -23.56
N LYS A 143 -13.42 13.10 -24.01
CA LYS A 143 -14.71 13.24 -23.31
C LYS A 143 -14.85 12.09 -22.31
N ILE A 144 -15.27 12.43 -21.10
CA ILE A 144 -15.55 11.48 -20.03
C ILE A 144 -17.01 11.63 -19.67
N GLU A 145 -17.79 10.59 -19.92
CA GLU A 145 -19.20 10.50 -19.54
C GLU A 145 -19.36 9.49 -18.41
N ALA A 146 -20.07 9.85 -17.34
CA ALA A 146 -20.31 8.94 -16.23
C ALA A 146 -21.75 9.03 -15.71
N TRP A 147 -22.18 7.97 -15.02
CA TRP A 147 -23.46 7.92 -14.31
C TRP A 147 -23.36 6.98 -13.11
N GLY A 148 -24.02 7.38 -11.99
CA GLY A 148 -23.97 6.63 -10.74
C GLY A 148 -22.74 6.91 -9.91
N GLU A 149 -22.28 5.93 -9.13
CA GLU A 149 -21.17 6.06 -8.19
C GLU A 149 -19.83 5.75 -8.87
N ILE A 150 -18.87 6.68 -8.72
CA ILE A 150 -17.51 6.52 -9.23
C ILE A 150 -16.48 6.90 -8.16
N GLY A 151 -15.33 6.23 -8.19
CA GLY A 151 -14.12 6.63 -7.47
C GLY A 151 -13.04 7.06 -8.45
N LEU A 152 -12.01 7.72 -7.96
CA LEU A 152 -10.83 8.07 -8.74
C LEU A 152 -9.57 7.49 -8.13
N ALA A 153 -8.54 7.29 -8.95
CA ALA A 153 -7.20 6.97 -8.50
C ALA A 153 -6.16 7.72 -9.32
N VAL A 154 -5.03 8.04 -8.72
CA VAL A 154 -3.93 8.79 -9.34
C VAL A 154 -2.63 8.00 -9.27
N LYS A 155 -1.92 7.91 -10.38
CA LYS A 155 -0.52 7.47 -10.44
C LYS A 155 0.35 8.70 -10.55
N ALA A 156 1.14 8.95 -9.52
CA ALA A 156 2.03 10.09 -9.45
C ALA A 156 3.29 9.74 -8.67
N TYR A 157 4.35 10.45 -8.96
CA TYR A 157 5.62 10.37 -8.26
C TYR A 157 6.18 11.75 -8.03
N ASP A 158 6.94 11.86 -6.97
CA ASP A 158 7.70 13.04 -6.67
C ASP A 158 9.17 12.89 -7.08
N TYR A 159 9.86 14.01 -7.28
CA TYR A 159 11.23 14.09 -7.74
C TYR A 159 11.91 15.26 -7.05
N MET A 160 13.07 15.03 -6.48
CA MET A 160 13.81 16.08 -5.80
C MET A 160 14.96 16.64 -6.66
N ASP A 161 15.38 17.86 -6.35
CA ASP A 161 16.54 18.49 -6.98
C ASP A 161 17.83 17.70 -6.73
N ASN A 162 18.74 17.75 -7.69
CA ASN A 162 20.07 17.11 -7.62
C ASN A 162 20.09 15.60 -7.38
N THR A 163 18.95 14.90 -7.61
CA THR A 163 18.86 13.44 -7.52
C THR A 163 18.06 12.87 -8.67
N THR A 164 18.29 11.61 -8.98
CA THR A 164 17.52 10.83 -9.97
C THR A 164 16.52 9.87 -9.34
N ASN A 165 16.44 9.86 -8.02
CA ASN A 165 15.52 9.01 -7.29
C ASN A 165 14.06 9.41 -7.54
N ILE A 166 13.17 8.45 -7.35
CA ILE A 166 11.73 8.61 -7.42
C ILE A 166 11.18 8.46 -6.01
N TYR A 167 10.34 9.41 -5.62
CA TYR A 167 9.73 9.45 -4.28
C TYR A 167 8.22 9.29 -4.35
N GLY A 168 7.61 8.95 -3.23
CA GLY A 168 6.16 9.02 -3.03
C GLY A 168 5.68 10.47 -2.99
N VAL A 169 4.42 10.68 -3.34
CA VAL A 169 3.77 11.98 -3.15
C VAL A 169 3.35 12.09 -1.69
N ARG A 170 3.67 13.21 -1.04
CA ARG A 170 3.33 13.46 0.36
C ARG A 170 1.83 13.67 0.53
N GLU A 171 1.26 14.58 -0.21
CA GLU A 171 -0.13 15.02 -0.06
C GLU A 171 -0.93 14.85 -1.35
N ILE A 172 -2.13 14.27 -1.25
CA ILE A 172 -3.08 14.11 -2.36
C ILE A 172 -4.42 14.66 -1.92
N THR A 173 -4.90 15.70 -2.60
CA THR A 173 -6.24 16.26 -2.40
C THR A 173 -7.05 16.10 -3.69
N LEU A 174 -8.27 15.57 -3.58
CA LEU A 174 -9.26 15.55 -4.65
C LEU A 174 -10.46 16.41 -4.27
N THR A 175 -10.75 17.39 -5.11
CA THR A 175 -11.96 18.21 -4.98
C THR A 175 -12.96 17.88 -6.09
N ALA A 176 -14.24 17.97 -5.77
CA ALA A 176 -15.35 17.97 -6.73
C ALA A 176 -16.15 19.25 -6.55
N ASP A 177 -16.32 20.05 -7.64
CA ASP A 177 -17.00 21.34 -7.60
C ASP A 177 -16.51 22.23 -6.44
N SER A 178 -15.18 22.28 -6.23
CA SER A 178 -14.47 23.01 -5.18
C SER A 178 -14.64 22.48 -3.74
N GLN A 179 -15.37 21.38 -3.53
CA GLN A 179 -15.45 20.71 -2.23
C GLN A 179 -14.43 19.58 -2.15
N VAL A 180 -13.67 19.51 -1.06
CA VAL A 180 -12.75 18.40 -0.81
C VAL A 180 -13.58 17.14 -0.56
N ILE A 181 -13.38 16.12 -1.39
CA ILE A 181 -14.02 14.81 -1.24
C ILE A 181 -13.06 13.73 -0.75
N PHE A 182 -11.76 13.95 -0.93
CA PHE A 182 -10.71 13.07 -0.44
C PHE A 182 -9.44 13.87 -0.17
N HIS A 183 -8.76 13.52 0.91
CA HIS A 183 -7.46 14.05 1.28
C HIS A 183 -6.60 12.93 1.89
N SER A 184 -5.32 12.91 1.60
CA SER A 184 -4.32 12.10 2.28
C SER A 184 -3.06 12.91 2.50
N ASP A 185 -2.52 12.85 3.72
CA ASP A 185 -1.21 13.41 4.07
C ASP A 185 -0.37 12.31 4.74
N LEU A 186 0.64 11.84 4.03
CA LEU A 186 1.52 10.77 4.49
C LEU A 186 2.69 11.36 5.31
N ASP A 187 2.36 12.06 6.39
CA ASP A 187 3.33 12.63 7.35
C ASP A 187 3.85 11.57 8.33
N ARG A 188 2.98 10.65 8.72
CA ARG A 188 3.30 9.53 9.61
C ARG A 188 2.40 8.32 9.39
N TYR A 189 2.88 7.16 9.78
CA TYR A 189 2.08 5.93 9.80
C TYR A 189 2.63 4.92 10.80
N ALA A 190 1.77 4.00 11.27
CA ALA A 190 2.16 2.87 12.08
C ALA A 190 2.43 1.60 11.25
N PHE A 191 3.31 0.73 11.72
CA PHE A 191 3.65 -0.51 11.01
C PHE A 191 2.48 -1.49 10.89
N ASP A 192 1.59 -1.51 11.87
CA ASP A 192 0.38 -2.35 11.87
C ASP A 192 -0.66 -1.88 10.83
N GLU A 193 -0.57 -0.62 10.37
CA GLU A 193 -1.40 -0.09 9.28
C GLU A 193 -0.91 -0.46 7.88
N THR A 194 0.33 -0.94 7.73
CA THR A 194 0.99 -1.17 6.42
C THR A 194 0.17 -2.06 5.48
N ARG A 195 -0.56 -3.04 6.02
CA ARG A 195 -1.40 -3.93 5.21
C ARG A 195 -2.60 -3.24 4.56
N TYR A 196 -3.09 -2.14 5.13
CA TYR A 196 -4.19 -1.36 4.54
C TYR A 196 -3.78 -0.65 3.25
N LEU A 197 -2.49 -0.42 3.01
CA LEU A 197 -1.95 0.10 1.75
C LEU A 197 -2.36 -0.76 0.54
N ASN A 198 -2.63 -2.06 0.75
CA ASN A 198 -3.11 -2.96 -0.30
C ASN A 198 -4.45 -2.54 -0.92
N THR A 199 -5.25 -1.71 -0.23
CA THR A 199 -6.49 -1.14 -0.78
C THR A 199 -6.45 0.37 -0.97
N PHE A 200 -5.43 1.04 -0.46
CA PHE A 200 -5.10 2.39 -0.88
C PHE A 200 -4.55 2.42 -2.31
N THR A 201 -3.92 1.33 -2.74
CA THR A 201 -3.48 1.17 -4.13
C THR A 201 -4.48 0.33 -4.95
N ASP A 202 -4.48 0.51 -6.27
CA ASP A 202 -5.10 -0.45 -7.18
C ASP A 202 -4.28 -1.75 -7.15
N TYR A 203 -4.71 -2.69 -6.31
CA TYR A 203 -3.98 -3.93 -6.02
C TYR A 203 -3.75 -4.79 -7.28
N GLU A 204 -4.74 -4.87 -8.18
CA GLU A 204 -4.63 -5.58 -9.45
C GLU A 204 -3.56 -4.96 -10.34
N ALA A 205 -3.60 -3.63 -10.55
CA ALA A 205 -2.62 -2.92 -11.35
C ALA A 205 -1.20 -3.04 -10.78
N TRP A 206 -1.07 -3.04 -9.45
CA TRP A 206 0.23 -3.24 -8.80
C TRP A 206 0.73 -4.67 -8.95
N LYS A 207 -0.13 -5.66 -8.73
CA LYS A 207 0.27 -7.07 -8.78
C LYS A 207 0.68 -7.50 -10.17
N ASP A 208 -0.11 -7.12 -11.19
CA ASP A 208 0.07 -7.58 -12.56
C ASP A 208 1.10 -6.75 -13.34
N HIS A 209 1.19 -5.44 -13.06
CA HIS A 209 1.98 -4.50 -13.87
C HIS A 209 2.95 -3.65 -13.04
N ARG A 210 3.06 -3.85 -11.71
CA ARG A 210 3.82 -2.98 -10.80
C ARG A 210 3.47 -1.50 -10.93
N SER A 211 2.21 -1.23 -11.23
CA SER A 211 1.70 0.12 -11.44
C SER A 211 0.98 0.62 -10.20
N PHE A 212 1.52 1.67 -9.57
CA PHE A 212 0.97 2.25 -8.35
C PHE A 212 -0.04 3.34 -8.70
N TYR A 213 -1.32 3.00 -8.67
CA TYR A 213 -2.42 3.97 -8.66
C TYR A 213 -2.92 4.10 -7.22
N MET A 214 -2.78 5.26 -6.61
CA MET A 214 -3.29 5.57 -5.27
C MET A 214 -4.78 5.93 -5.40
N ARG A 215 -5.63 5.16 -4.73
CA ARG A 215 -7.08 5.37 -4.75
C ARG A 215 -7.45 6.59 -3.90
N SER A 216 -8.25 7.47 -4.46
CA SER A 216 -8.86 8.59 -3.74
C SER A 216 -10.29 8.25 -3.31
N PHE A 217 -10.52 6.99 -2.96
CA PHE A 217 -11.71 6.47 -2.31
C PHE A 217 -11.34 5.30 -1.40
N ILE A 218 -12.15 5.10 -0.35
CA ILE A 218 -11.79 4.23 0.77
C ILE A 218 -12.72 3.01 0.80
N GLU A 219 -12.14 1.80 0.79
CA GLU A 219 -12.88 0.56 1.00
C GLU A 219 -13.40 0.47 2.45
N PRO A 220 -14.56 -0.18 2.70
CA PRO A 220 -15.17 -0.23 4.04
C PRO A 220 -14.25 -0.76 5.15
N GLY A 221 -13.36 -1.70 4.82
CA GLY A 221 -12.42 -2.31 5.76
C GLY A 221 -11.07 -1.62 5.86
N ASN A 222 -10.79 -0.56 5.09
CA ASN A 222 -9.55 0.19 5.20
C ASN A 222 -9.58 1.13 6.41
N ARG A 223 -8.49 1.17 7.19
CA ARG A 223 -8.36 1.95 8.43
C ARG A 223 -7.09 2.79 8.48
N LEU A 224 -6.52 3.16 7.33
CA LEU A 224 -5.40 4.10 7.29
C LEU A 224 -5.83 5.45 7.89
N ARG A 225 -5.10 5.91 8.90
CA ARG A 225 -5.45 7.12 9.67
C ARG A 225 -5.11 8.42 8.94
N PHE A 226 -4.19 8.38 7.98
CA PHE A 226 -3.83 9.53 7.16
C PHE A 226 -4.78 9.80 5.98
N LEU A 227 -5.91 9.07 5.90
CA LEU A 227 -6.93 9.25 4.87
C LEU A 227 -8.16 9.95 5.45
N GLU A 228 -8.55 11.05 4.83
CA GLU A 228 -9.78 11.79 5.13
C GLU A 228 -10.69 11.81 3.91
N SER A 229 -12.00 11.69 4.10
CA SER A 229 -12.92 11.70 2.97
C SER A 229 -14.35 12.03 3.33
N VAL A 230 -15.06 12.61 2.38
CA VAL A 230 -16.52 12.73 2.38
C VAL A 230 -17.08 11.57 1.55
N ASN A 231 -18.09 10.86 2.08
CA ASN A 231 -18.70 9.69 1.41
C ASN A 231 -17.64 8.66 0.93
N ARG A 232 -16.59 8.44 1.73
CA ARG A 232 -15.47 7.57 1.39
C ARG A 232 -14.75 7.94 0.08
N GLY A 233 -14.80 9.20 -0.37
CA GLY A 233 -14.21 9.65 -1.64
C GLY A 233 -15.01 9.22 -2.88
N ILE A 234 -16.19 8.65 -2.71
CA ILE A 234 -17.06 8.22 -3.81
C ILE A 234 -17.92 9.40 -4.27
N LEU A 235 -17.79 9.76 -5.54
CA LEU A 235 -18.59 10.79 -6.18
C LEU A 235 -19.83 10.17 -6.82
N ARG A 236 -20.99 10.78 -6.56
CA ARG A 236 -22.24 10.40 -7.19
C ARG A 236 -22.57 11.34 -8.36
N ILE A 237 -22.66 10.76 -9.55
CA ILE A 237 -23.05 11.44 -10.78
C ILE A 237 -24.50 11.10 -11.10
N ASP A 238 -25.46 11.93 -10.72
CA ASP A 238 -26.90 11.68 -10.85
C ASP A 238 -27.67 12.83 -11.55
N GLU A 239 -26.94 13.86 -11.99
CA GLU A 239 -27.47 14.99 -12.74
C GLU A 239 -26.81 15.15 -14.11
N PRO A 240 -27.57 15.55 -15.15
CA PRO A 240 -27.03 15.80 -16.51
C PRO A 240 -26.31 17.15 -16.58
N ARG A 241 -25.21 17.30 -15.87
CA ARG A 241 -24.35 18.48 -15.83
C ARG A 241 -22.88 18.09 -15.91
N THR A 242 -22.03 19.08 -16.10
CA THR A 242 -20.58 18.88 -16.00
C THR A 242 -20.13 19.00 -14.55
N TYR A 243 -19.37 18.01 -14.11
CA TYR A 243 -18.70 17.99 -12.81
C TYR A 243 -17.23 18.36 -13.00
N HIS A 244 -16.74 19.27 -12.19
CA HIS A 244 -15.35 19.72 -12.23
C HIS A 244 -14.58 19.10 -11.04
N LEU A 245 -13.64 18.23 -11.34
CA LEU A 245 -12.76 17.64 -10.35
C LEU A 245 -11.35 18.22 -10.49
N THR A 246 -10.66 18.35 -9.37
CA THR A 246 -9.25 18.77 -9.37
C THR A 246 -8.45 17.91 -8.43
N TYR A 247 -7.41 17.28 -8.96
CA TYR A 247 -6.32 16.77 -8.14
C TYR A 247 -5.35 17.89 -7.83
N THR A 248 -4.99 18.03 -6.56
CA THR A 248 -3.84 18.81 -6.09
C THR A 248 -2.91 17.83 -5.38
N LEU A 249 -1.68 17.73 -5.86
CA LEU A 249 -0.64 16.90 -5.25
C LEU A 249 0.48 17.81 -4.77
N ALA A 250 0.92 17.62 -3.53
CA ALA A 250 2.02 18.40 -2.97
C ALA A 250 3.11 17.49 -2.37
N ASP A 251 4.33 18.01 -2.35
CA ASP A 251 5.47 17.44 -1.65
C ASP A 251 5.64 18.07 -0.25
N ALA A 252 6.65 17.61 0.51
CA ALA A 252 6.97 18.13 1.84
C ALA A 252 7.49 19.59 1.83
N PHE A 253 7.86 20.15 0.68
CA PHE A 253 8.37 21.51 0.51
C PHE A 253 7.30 22.50 0.03
N GLY A 254 6.08 22.01 -0.24
CA GLY A 254 4.96 22.83 -0.70
C GLY A 254 4.92 23.03 -2.23
N ASN A 255 5.81 22.36 -3.00
CA ASN A 255 5.68 22.37 -4.44
C ASN A 255 4.45 21.55 -4.84
N ALA A 256 3.59 22.11 -5.70
CA ALA A 256 2.31 21.47 -6.00
C ALA A 256 2.02 21.38 -7.50
N THR A 257 1.40 20.26 -7.88
CA THR A 257 0.82 20.05 -9.22
C THR A 257 -0.68 19.96 -9.13
N ARG A 258 -1.37 20.62 -10.06
CA ARG A 258 -2.83 20.59 -10.19
C ARG A 258 -3.26 20.04 -11.53
N LEU A 259 -4.25 19.14 -11.52
CA LEU A 259 -4.86 18.55 -12.70
C LEU A 259 -6.37 18.64 -12.64
N SER A 260 -6.96 19.39 -13.56
CA SER A 260 -8.42 19.48 -13.71
C SER A 260 -8.96 18.36 -14.60
N ILE A 261 -10.09 17.79 -14.19
CA ILE A 261 -10.79 16.69 -14.87
C ILE A 261 -12.25 17.12 -15.00
N TRP A 262 -12.80 17.03 -16.20
CA TRP A 262 -14.19 17.35 -16.47
C TRP A 262 -14.93 16.07 -16.80
N ILE A 263 -16.01 15.79 -16.05
CA ILE A 263 -16.86 14.61 -16.24
C ILE A 263 -18.27 15.08 -16.57
N GLU A 264 -18.79 14.62 -17.69
CA GLU A 264 -20.17 14.90 -18.05
C GLU A 264 -21.10 13.85 -17.42
N GLY A 265 -22.01 14.31 -16.61
CA GLY A 265 -23.14 13.52 -16.11
C GLY A 265 -24.07 13.18 -17.26
N LYS A 266 -24.09 11.93 -17.68
CA LYS A 266 -24.95 11.44 -18.72
C LYS A 266 -25.58 10.13 -18.31
N LYS A 267 -26.91 10.12 -18.26
CA LYS A 267 -27.65 8.91 -17.88
C LYS A 267 -27.28 7.76 -18.82
N GLN A 268 -26.84 6.68 -18.24
CA GLN A 268 -26.42 5.44 -18.90
C GLN A 268 -26.97 4.26 -18.10
N GLU A 269 -27.16 3.13 -18.76
CA GLU A 269 -27.48 1.89 -18.07
C GLU A 269 -26.29 1.44 -17.22
N ILE A 270 -26.53 1.20 -15.93
CA ILE A 270 -25.50 0.68 -15.01
C ILE A 270 -25.55 -0.85 -15.09
N PRO A 271 -24.45 -1.49 -15.53
CA PRO A 271 -24.40 -2.95 -15.60
C PRO A 271 -24.57 -3.56 -14.20
N GLN A 272 -25.39 -4.59 -14.12
CA GLN A 272 -25.62 -5.31 -12.88
C GLN A 272 -24.35 -6.04 -12.44
N ILE A 273 -24.19 -6.20 -11.13
CA ILE A 273 -23.12 -7.04 -10.58
C ILE A 273 -23.35 -8.48 -11.04
N ASP A 274 -22.27 -9.12 -11.47
CA ASP A 274 -22.28 -10.57 -11.63
C ASP A 274 -22.31 -11.23 -10.24
N THR A 275 -23.50 -11.57 -9.79
CA THR A 275 -23.73 -12.24 -8.50
C THR A 275 -23.54 -13.76 -8.58
N THR A 276 -23.06 -14.30 -9.70
CA THR A 276 -22.69 -15.72 -9.80
C THR A 276 -21.53 -15.98 -8.86
N HIS A 277 -21.78 -16.72 -7.80
CA HIS A 277 -20.78 -17.04 -6.78
C HIS A 277 -21.08 -18.40 -6.13
N THR A 278 -20.05 -18.97 -5.51
CA THR A 278 -20.20 -20.18 -4.71
C THR A 278 -20.66 -19.83 -3.30
N GLU A 279 -20.12 -18.74 -2.74
CA GLU A 279 -20.41 -18.25 -1.40
C GLU A 279 -20.25 -16.72 -1.36
N LEU A 280 -21.06 -16.01 -0.58
CA LEU A 280 -20.88 -14.60 -0.30
C LEU A 280 -20.08 -14.43 1.00
N PHE A 281 -18.87 -13.88 0.91
CA PHE A 281 -18.04 -13.56 2.06
C PHE A 281 -18.25 -12.12 2.47
N HIS A 282 -18.61 -11.90 3.75
CA HIS A 282 -18.80 -10.56 4.31
C HIS A 282 -17.51 -10.06 4.98
N TRP A 283 -17.04 -8.89 4.61
CA TRP A 283 -15.80 -8.30 5.12
C TRP A 283 -15.81 -8.11 6.64
N GLY A 284 -16.96 -7.82 7.22
CA GLY A 284 -17.15 -7.56 8.65
C GLY A 284 -17.32 -8.83 9.51
N SER A 285 -17.22 -10.03 8.92
CA SER A 285 -17.47 -11.30 9.60
C SER A 285 -16.37 -12.32 9.33
N GLU A 286 -16.29 -13.35 10.16
CA GLU A 286 -15.56 -14.56 9.80
C GLU A 286 -16.36 -15.33 8.73
N ASN A 287 -15.68 -15.77 7.69
CA ASN A 287 -16.28 -16.55 6.61
C ASN A 287 -15.66 -17.95 6.56
N ARG A 288 -16.49 -18.95 6.32
CA ARG A 288 -16.07 -20.35 6.23
C ARG A 288 -16.61 -20.95 4.95
N PHE A 289 -15.73 -21.60 4.22
CA PHE A 289 -16.09 -22.35 3.02
C PHE A 289 -15.58 -23.78 3.13
N GLY A 290 -16.38 -24.73 2.65
CA GLY A 290 -16.00 -26.14 2.62
C GLY A 290 -16.53 -26.82 1.35
N ALA A 291 -15.66 -27.58 0.70
CA ALA A 291 -15.99 -28.48 -0.40
C ALA A 291 -15.22 -29.80 -0.26
N LYS A 292 -15.50 -30.78 -1.14
CA LYS A 292 -14.77 -32.04 -1.15
C LYS A 292 -13.26 -31.76 -1.29
N GLY A 293 -12.48 -32.20 -0.31
CA GLY A 293 -11.01 -32.06 -0.33
C GLY A 293 -10.46 -30.73 0.15
N ILE A 294 -11.29 -29.75 0.56
CA ILE A 294 -10.81 -28.44 0.99
C ILE A 294 -11.70 -27.80 2.07
N ARG A 295 -11.06 -27.05 2.96
CA ARG A 295 -11.74 -26.11 3.87
C ARG A 295 -10.95 -24.81 3.90
N LEU A 296 -11.67 -23.66 3.89
CA LEU A 296 -11.12 -22.32 4.00
C LEU A 296 -11.81 -21.60 5.17
N VAL A 297 -11.01 -21.01 6.04
CA VAL A 297 -11.48 -20.08 7.08
C VAL A 297 -10.84 -18.74 6.85
N MET A 298 -11.68 -17.73 6.60
CA MET A 298 -11.30 -16.35 6.40
C MET A 298 -11.67 -15.56 7.66
N PRO A 299 -10.70 -15.16 8.50
CA PRO A 299 -10.97 -14.42 9.74
C PRO A 299 -11.70 -13.10 9.47
N LYS A 300 -12.47 -12.65 10.47
CA LYS A 300 -13.07 -11.30 10.47
C LYS A 300 -12.00 -10.23 10.26
N GLY A 301 -12.29 -9.23 9.42
CA GLY A 301 -11.38 -8.11 9.12
C GLY A 301 -10.26 -8.46 8.13
N ASN A 302 -10.25 -9.65 7.58
CA ASN A 302 -9.26 -10.06 6.58
C ASN A 302 -9.60 -9.60 5.16
N LEU A 303 -10.88 -9.35 4.89
CA LEU A 303 -11.37 -8.72 3.67
C LEU A 303 -11.63 -7.23 3.90
N TYR A 304 -11.51 -6.43 2.87
CA TYR A 304 -11.75 -4.99 2.92
C TYR A 304 -13.13 -4.60 2.38
N ASN A 305 -13.78 -5.50 1.64
CA ASN A 305 -15.12 -5.37 1.11
C ASN A 305 -15.78 -6.75 1.00
N ASP A 306 -17.08 -6.80 0.77
CA ASP A 306 -17.78 -8.05 0.51
C ASP A 306 -17.25 -8.69 -0.77
N LEU A 307 -17.15 -10.02 -0.78
CA LEU A 307 -16.58 -10.79 -1.86
C LEU A 307 -17.56 -11.86 -2.34
N TYR A 308 -18.00 -11.77 -3.58
CA TYR A 308 -18.70 -12.85 -4.29
C TYR A 308 -17.70 -13.94 -4.63
N PHE A 309 -17.37 -14.75 -3.60
CA PHE A 309 -16.33 -15.77 -3.69
C PHE A 309 -16.72 -16.85 -4.69
N ARG A 310 -15.81 -17.17 -5.59
CA ARG A 310 -15.95 -18.21 -6.60
C ARG A 310 -15.00 -19.34 -6.34
N TYR A 311 -15.49 -20.55 -6.47
CA TYR A 311 -14.70 -21.75 -6.30
C TYR A 311 -14.93 -22.68 -7.48
N SER A 312 -13.85 -23.27 -7.96
CA SER A 312 -13.91 -24.38 -8.90
C SER A 312 -12.82 -25.39 -8.59
N VAL A 313 -13.02 -26.62 -9.08
CA VAL A 313 -12.10 -27.73 -8.85
C VAL A 313 -11.80 -28.44 -10.17
N LYS A 314 -10.56 -28.83 -10.35
CA LYS A 314 -10.14 -29.72 -11.44
C LYS A 314 -9.61 -31.01 -10.82
N GLU A 315 -10.27 -32.12 -11.13
CA GLU A 315 -9.81 -33.43 -10.69
C GLU A 315 -8.49 -33.78 -11.37
N ASP A 316 -7.57 -34.35 -10.61
CA ASP A 316 -6.27 -34.80 -11.07
C ASP A 316 -5.97 -36.16 -10.42
N SER A 317 -6.01 -37.21 -11.20
CA SER A 317 -5.72 -38.58 -10.74
C SER A 317 -4.25 -38.84 -10.48
N THR A 318 -3.35 -37.95 -10.91
CA THR A 318 -1.90 -38.07 -10.72
C THR A 318 -1.41 -37.36 -9.47
N SER A 319 -2.23 -36.50 -8.88
CA SER A 319 -1.92 -35.73 -7.68
C SER A 319 -2.58 -36.30 -6.42
N LEU A 320 -2.01 -36.02 -5.25
CA LEU A 320 -2.58 -36.43 -3.96
C LEU A 320 -3.90 -35.69 -3.60
N SER A 321 -4.15 -34.56 -4.25
CA SER A 321 -5.40 -33.80 -4.13
C SER A 321 -5.82 -33.26 -5.50
N ALA A 322 -7.10 -32.91 -5.64
CA ALA A 322 -7.56 -32.13 -6.77
C ALA A 322 -6.88 -30.73 -6.78
N THR A 323 -6.89 -30.07 -7.93
CA THR A 323 -6.51 -28.66 -8.02
C THR A 323 -7.70 -27.80 -7.69
N HIS A 324 -7.61 -27.05 -6.57
CA HIS A 324 -8.65 -26.15 -6.09
C HIS A 324 -8.37 -24.73 -6.57
N ILE A 325 -9.32 -24.07 -7.24
CA ILE A 325 -9.22 -22.69 -7.70
C ILE A 325 -10.05 -21.82 -6.76
N LEU A 326 -9.34 -20.99 -5.97
CA LEU A 326 -9.92 -20.11 -4.96
C LEU A 326 -10.02 -18.70 -5.52
N HIS A 327 -11.18 -18.35 -6.01
CA HIS A 327 -11.50 -17.10 -6.67
C HIS A 327 -10.76 -16.91 -8.02
N ASP A 328 -11.26 -15.99 -8.85
CA ASP A 328 -10.80 -15.78 -10.23
C ASP A 328 -9.96 -14.49 -10.40
N LYS A 329 -9.89 -13.66 -9.34
CA LYS A 329 -9.16 -12.39 -9.35
C LYS A 329 -8.26 -12.26 -8.12
N PRO A 330 -7.14 -11.55 -8.21
CA PRO A 330 -6.31 -11.27 -7.05
C PRO A 330 -7.03 -10.34 -6.07
N ILE A 331 -7.28 -10.82 -4.86
CA ILE A 331 -7.91 -10.07 -3.78
C ILE A 331 -6.86 -9.80 -2.69
N PRO A 332 -6.69 -8.53 -2.25
CA PRO A 332 -5.82 -8.23 -1.12
C PRO A 332 -6.43 -8.75 0.18
N LEU A 333 -5.60 -9.40 0.99
CA LEU A 333 -5.97 -9.82 2.33
C LEU A 333 -5.19 -9.01 3.36
N HIS A 334 -5.86 -8.64 4.46
CA HIS A 334 -5.22 -7.94 5.56
C HIS A 334 -4.25 -8.85 6.34
N GLY A 335 -4.65 -10.09 6.58
CA GLY A 335 -3.87 -11.08 7.30
C GLY A 335 -3.79 -12.41 6.55
N THR A 336 -3.69 -13.50 7.29
CA THR A 336 -3.66 -14.86 6.77
C THR A 336 -5.04 -15.51 6.83
N ALA A 337 -5.34 -16.36 5.86
CA ALA A 337 -6.47 -17.29 5.93
C ALA A 337 -5.96 -18.71 6.25
N GLN A 338 -6.78 -19.49 6.91
CA GLN A 338 -6.48 -20.90 7.16
C GLN A 338 -7.04 -21.74 6.02
N LEU A 339 -6.17 -22.47 5.34
CA LEU A 339 -6.51 -23.41 4.30
C LEU A 339 -6.16 -24.82 4.71
N SER A 340 -7.14 -25.74 4.64
CA SER A 340 -6.94 -27.16 4.87
C SER A 340 -7.22 -27.91 3.57
N LEU A 341 -6.24 -28.67 3.10
CA LEU A 341 -6.38 -29.57 1.96
C LEU A 341 -6.40 -31.02 2.47
N PHE A 342 -7.31 -31.80 1.95
CA PHE A 342 -7.46 -33.20 2.33
C PHE A 342 -6.99 -34.10 1.19
N LEU A 343 -6.18 -35.10 1.51
CA LEU A 343 -5.71 -36.04 0.51
C LEU A 343 -6.85 -36.91 0.00
N GLN A 344 -6.87 -37.15 -1.30
CA GLN A 344 -7.78 -38.11 -1.95
C GLN A 344 -7.30 -39.56 -1.75
N SER A 345 -5.98 -39.74 -1.74
CA SER A 345 -5.33 -41.06 -1.54
C SER A 345 -3.89 -40.86 -1.03
N GLY A 346 -3.34 -41.89 -0.46
CA GLY A 346 -1.95 -41.91 0.01
C GLY A 346 -1.72 -41.18 1.33
N SER A 347 -0.47 -40.93 1.65
CA SER A 347 -0.02 -40.24 2.86
C SER A 347 1.08 -39.22 2.55
N LEU A 348 1.21 -38.21 3.39
CA LEU A 348 2.27 -37.22 3.27
C LEU A 348 3.63 -37.89 3.49
N THR A 349 4.59 -37.56 2.66
CA THR A 349 5.99 -37.98 2.79
C THR A 349 6.89 -36.76 2.85
N LYS A 350 8.18 -36.94 3.20
CA LYS A 350 9.18 -35.85 3.16
C LYS A 350 9.35 -35.22 1.77
N ARG A 351 8.83 -35.84 0.71
CA ARG A 351 8.88 -35.36 -0.68
C ARG A 351 7.54 -34.80 -1.17
N THR A 352 6.53 -34.75 -0.31
CA THR A 352 5.24 -34.15 -0.65
C THR A 352 5.38 -32.64 -0.64
N CYS A 353 4.85 -31.98 -1.64
CA CYS A 353 4.90 -30.53 -1.79
C CYS A 353 3.53 -29.96 -2.12
N LEU A 354 3.29 -28.72 -1.76
CA LEU A 354 2.14 -27.92 -2.17
C LEU A 354 2.47 -27.19 -3.47
N LEU A 355 1.54 -27.18 -4.42
CA LEU A 355 1.63 -26.37 -5.62
C LEU A 355 0.57 -25.27 -5.56
N ASP A 356 0.95 -23.99 -5.64
CA ASP A 356 0.08 -22.83 -5.77
C ASP A 356 0.24 -22.16 -7.15
N GLY A 357 0.26 -22.93 -8.21
CA GLY A 357 0.67 -22.47 -9.53
C GLY A 357 2.21 -22.36 -9.69
N ARG A 358 2.94 -22.51 -8.59
CA ARG A 358 4.39 -22.61 -8.49
C ARG A 358 4.73 -23.72 -7.49
N TYR A 359 5.93 -24.26 -7.64
CA TYR A 359 6.42 -25.25 -6.68
C TYR A 359 6.75 -24.58 -5.33
N ILE A 360 6.09 -25.04 -4.26
CA ILE A 360 6.36 -24.62 -2.87
C ILE A 360 6.86 -25.88 -2.14
N PRO A 361 8.13 -25.94 -1.74
CA PRO A 361 8.72 -27.11 -1.07
C PRO A 361 8.14 -27.33 0.34
#